data_78c8f6ba040905bbc2371749b0f4b613
#
_entry.id   78c8f6ba040905bbc2371749b0f4b613
#
_cell.length_a   1.000
_cell.length_b   1.000
_cell.length_c   1.000
_cell.angle_alpha   90.00
_cell.angle_beta   90.00
_cell.angle_gamma   90.00
#
_symmetry.space_group_name_H-M   'P 1'
#
loop_
_entity.id
_entity.type
_entity.pdbx_description
1 polymer ?
#
loop_
_entity_poly.entity_id
_entity_poly.type
_entity_poly.pdbx_seq_one_letter_code
_entity_poly.pdbx_strand_id
1 'polypeptide(L)'
;PSSRKQLTDWMIDNRTGDDCLRAGLTREWKIGDKTGSNGTDTRNDIAILWPPKGRAPLLLTTYLNGAKVDDAARDAALKAVAVAVRESIAGCVQWPGASRVAFGMSP
;
A
#
# COMPACT_ATOMS: atom_id res chain seq x y z
N PRO A 1 19.45 11.81 0.01
CA PRO A 1 20.45 11.78 1.08
C PRO A 1 20.26 10.65 2.06
N SER A 2 21.17 10.52 3.02
CA SER A 2 21.23 9.41 3.96
C SER A 2 19.96 9.26 4.82
N SER A 3 19.32 10.35 5.22
CA SER A 3 18.11 10.30 6.03
C SER A 3 16.94 9.68 5.25
N ARG A 4 16.83 9.99 3.98
CA ARG A 4 15.80 9.39 3.13
C ARG A 4 16.01 7.88 3.00
N LYS A 5 17.27 7.49 2.77
CA LYS A 5 17.61 6.07 2.69
C LYS A 5 17.30 5.36 4.00
N GLN A 6 17.68 5.96 5.13
CA GLN A 6 17.43 5.37 6.44
C GLN A 6 15.95 5.16 6.71
N LEU A 7 15.11 6.17 6.43
CA LEU A 7 13.66 6.04 6.59
C LEU A 7 13.11 4.95 5.68
N THR A 8 13.53 4.90 4.43
CA THR A 8 13.10 3.89 3.48
C THR A 8 13.46 2.49 3.96
N ASP A 9 14.68 2.30 4.45
CA ASP A 9 15.13 1.00 4.97
C ASP A 9 14.30 0.57 6.18
N TRP A 10 14.02 1.49 7.11
CA TRP A 10 13.15 1.19 8.25
C TRP A 10 11.75 0.76 7.82
N MET A 11 11.19 1.42 6.82
CA MET A 11 9.86 1.09 6.33
C MET A 11 9.85 -0.27 5.63
N ILE A 12 10.88 -0.60 4.88
CA ILE A 12 11.01 -1.91 4.22
C ILE A 12 11.13 -3.02 5.26
N ASP A 13 11.88 -2.78 6.34
CA ASP A 13 12.11 -3.78 7.38
C ASP A 13 10.95 -3.90 8.37
N ASN A 14 9.93 -3.04 8.29
CA ASN A 14 8.79 -3.07 9.18
C ASN A 14 8.04 -4.40 9.08
N ARG A 15 7.59 -4.93 10.21
CA ARG A 15 6.85 -6.19 10.32
C ARG A 15 5.43 -6.01 10.82
N THR A 16 5.10 -4.85 11.35
CA THR A 16 3.76 -4.61 11.92
C THR A 16 2.66 -4.53 10.86
N GLY A 17 3.01 -4.37 9.60
CA GLY A 17 2.08 -4.29 8.48
C GLY A 17 2.02 -5.55 7.62
N ASP A 18 2.55 -6.68 8.08
CA ASP A 18 2.63 -7.89 7.27
C ASP A 18 1.25 -8.37 6.79
N ASP A 19 0.19 -8.15 7.58
CA ASP A 19 -1.18 -8.54 7.23
C ASP A 19 -2.00 -7.42 6.60
N CYS A 20 -1.43 -6.23 6.45
CA CYS A 20 -2.10 -5.04 5.90
C CYS A 20 -1.83 -4.89 4.39
N LEU A 21 -1.37 -3.73 3.96
CA LEU A 21 -1.11 -3.48 2.54
C LEU A 21 -0.14 -4.51 1.95
N ARG A 22 0.89 -4.86 2.69
CA ARG A 22 1.90 -5.83 2.24
C ARG A 22 1.27 -7.16 1.82
N ALA A 23 0.26 -7.62 2.54
CA ALA A 23 -0.41 -8.88 2.25
C ALA A 23 -1.17 -8.89 0.92
N GLY A 24 -1.51 -7.71 0.40
CA GLY A 24 -2.24 -7.58 -0.87
C GLY A 24 -1.35 -7.56 -2.11
N LEU A 25 -0.04 -7.60 -1.95
CA LEU A 25 0.91 -7.52 -3.04
C LEU A 25 1.53 -8.89 -3.33
N THR A 26 1.92 -9.09 -4.59
CA THR A 26 2.65 -10.29 -5.00
C THR A 26 4.15 -10.13 -4.72
N ARG A 27 4.91 -11.21 -4.85
CA ARG A 27 6.35 -11.24 -4.55
C ARG A 27 7.18 -10.32 -5.45
N GLU A 28 6.68 -9.98 -6.63
CA GLU A 28 7.40 -9.09 -7.54
C GLU A 28 7.36 -7.63 -7.08
N TRP A 29 6.49 -7.29 -6.16
CA TRP A 29 6.41 -5.96 -5.58
C TRP A 29 7.35 -5.84 -4.38
N LYS A 30 7.95 -4.68 -4.26
CA LYS A 30 8.66 -4.30 -3.04
C LYS A 30 7.83 -3.26 -2.31
N ILE A 31 7.83 -3.32 -0.99
CA ILE A 31 7.05 -2.40 -0.15
C ILE A 31 7.84 -2.00 1.08
N GLY A 32 7.72 -0.74 1.45
CA GLY A 32 8.07 -0.25 2.78
C GLY A 32 6.83 0.39 3.37
N ASP A 33 6.52 0.11 4.63
CA ASP A 33 5.30 0.65 5.24
C ASP A 33 5.50 1.01 6.71
N LYS A 34 4.54 1.81 7.23
CA LYS A 34 4.44 2.13 8.66
C LYS A 34 2.96 2.14 9.04
N THR A 35 2.62 1.28 9.97
CA THR A 35 1.25 1.16 10.48
C THR A 35 0.98 2.12 11.63
N GLY A 36 -0.30 2.36 11.86
CA GLY A 36 -0.81 3.06 13.04
C GLY A 36 -2.12 2.44 13.47
N SER A 37 -2.36 2.42 14.77
CA SER A 37 -3.58 1.86 15.34
C SER A 37 -3.85 2.50 16.69
N ASN A 38 -5.14 2.67 17.03
CA ASN A 38 -5.53 3.05 18.39
C ASN A 38 -5.96 1.83 19.23
N GLY A 39 -5.86 0.64 18.65
CA GLY A 39 -6.24 -0.60 19.35
C GLY A 39 -7.75 -0.84 19.43
N THR A 40 -8.57 0.04 18.88
CA THR A 40 -10.03 -0.02 19.02
C THR A 40 -10.75 -0.11 17.69
N ASP A 41 -10.65 0.94 16.88
CA ASP A 41 -11.43 1.05 15.65
C ASP A 41 -10.65 1.67 14.46
N THR A 42 -9.40 2.02 14.68
CA THR A 42 -8.57 2.68 13.67
C THR A 42 -7.40 1.78 13.26
N ARG A 43 -7.20 1.66 11.97
CA ARG A 43 -6.05 0.96 11.41
C ARG A 43 -5.57 1.73 10.19
N ASN A 44 -4.33 2.21 10.25
CA ASN A 44 -3.72 2.98 9.17
C ASN A 44 -2.47 2.27 8.67
N ASP A 45 -2.15 2.48 7.41
CA ASP A 45 -0.89 2.01 6.84
C ASP A 45 -0.48 2.97 5.74
N ILE A 46 0.72 3.52 5.83
CA ILE A 46 1.31 4.36 4.79
C ILE A 46 2.45 3.60 4.17
N ALA A 47 2.59 3.66 2.85
CA ALA A 47 3.53 2.80 2.16
C ALA A 47 4.19 3.47 0.96
N ILE A 48 5.42 3.03 0.70
CA ILE A 48 6.09 3.21 -0.58
C ILE A 48 6.02 1.85 -1.29
N LEU A 49 5.49 1.85 -2.50
CA LEU A 49 5.33 0.65 -3.30
C LEU A 49 6.22 0.75 -4.53
N TRP A 50 7.01 -0.28 -4.78
CA TRP A 50 7.79 -0.39 -6.02
C TRP A 50 7.18 -1.49 -6.88
N PRO A 51 6.41 -1.10 -7.94
CA PRO A 51 5.83 -2.08 -8.84
C PRO A 51 6.92 -2.86 -9.58
N PRO A 52 6.60 -4.06 -10.08
CA PRO A 52 7.56 -4.83 -10.86
C PRO A 52 7.92 -4.13 -12.18
N LYS A 53 8.96 -4.63 -12.82
CA LYS A 53 9.43 -4.17 -14.14
C LYS A 53 9.99 -2.75 -14.13
N GLY A 54 10.60 -2.33 -13.04
CA GLY A 54 11.30 -1.05 -12.94
C GLY A 54 10.42 0.19 -13.04
N ARG A 55 9.12 0.06 -12.79
CA ARG A 55 8.20 1.20 -12.78
C ARG A 55 8.50 2.13 -11.61
N ALA A 56 8.11 3.40 -11.78
CA ALA A 56 8.27 4.40 -10.73
C ALA A 56 7.54 3.99 -9.44
N PRO A 57 8.11 4.33 -8.29
CA PRO A 57 7.45 4.02 -7.02
C PRO A 57 6.15 4.82 -6.83
N LEU A 58 5.26 4.26 -6.05
CA LEU A 58 3.98 4.85 -5.68
C LEU A 58 3.98 5.11 -4.18
N LEU A 59 3.33 6.20 -3.79
CA LEU A 59 3.01 6.45 -2.39
C LEU A 59 1.55 6.12 -2.18
N LEU A 60 1.27 5.25 -1.22
CA LEU A 60 -0.09 4.84 -0.87
C LEU A 60 -0.30 5.09 0.61
N THR A 61 -1.32 5.87 0.93
CA THR A 61 -1.71 6.11 2.31
C THR A 61 -3.13 5.62 2.51
N THR A 62 -3.34 4.85 3.58
CA THR A 62 -4.65 4.29 3.90
C THR A 62 -5.01 4.61 5.34
N TYR A 63 -6.24 5.04 5.53
CA TYR A 63 -6.77 5.39 6.84
C TYR A 63 -8.13 4.74 7.00
N LEU A 64 -8.25 3.83 7.96
CA LEU A 64 -9.50 3.19 8.32
C LEU A 64 -9.87 3.62 9.73
N ASN A 65 -11.02 4.28 9.88
CA ASN A 65 -11.48 4.81 11.15
C ASN A 65 -12.92 4.40 11.41
N GLY A 66 -13.27 4.24 12.68
CA GLY A 66 -14.63 3.87 13.06
C GLY A 66 -15.01 2.42 12.75
N ALA A 67 -14.05 1.59 12.45
CA ALA A 67 -14.28 0.17 12.11
C ALA A 67 -14.26 -0.68 13.39
N LYS A 68 -15.41 -0.82 14.00
CA LYS A 68 -15.58 -1.58 15.26
C LYS A 68 -15.71 -3.07 14.97
N VAL A 69 -14.66 -3.63 14.41
CA VAL A 69 -14.49 -5.06 14.10
C VAL A 69 -13.15 -5.50 14.67
N ASP A 70 -12.80 -6.77 14.57
CA ASP A 70 -11.52 -7.24 15.06
C ASP A 70 -10.34 -6.78 14.18
N ASP A 71 -9.14 -6.96 14.69
CA ASP A 71 -7.92 -6.54 13.98
C ASP A 71 -7.78 -7.25 12.65
N ALA A 72 -8.13 -8.53 12.58
CA ALA A 72 -8.03 -9.31 11.36
C ALA A 72 -8.92 -8.72 10.25
N ALA A 73 -10.12 -8.26 10.60
CA ALA A 73 -11.02 -7.64 9.63
C ALA A 73 -10.51 -6.28 9.18
N ARG A 74 -9.94 -5.47 10.09
CA ARG A 74 -9.31 -4.20 9.73
C ARG A 74 -8.11 -4.41 8.81
N ASP A 75 -7.26 -5.37 9.13
CA ASP A 75 -6.11 -5.69 8.29
C ASP A 75 -6.54 -6.18 6.90
N ALA A 76 -7.59 -7.01 6.84
CA ALA A 76 -8.13 -7.49 5.57
C ALA A 76 -8.66 -6.35 4.69
N ALA A 77 -9.23 -5.31 5.28
CA ALA A 77 -9.68 -4.14 4.54
C ALA A 77 -8.50 -3.42 3.88
N LEU A 78 -7.40 -3.24 4.61
CA LEU A 78 -6.20 -2.62 4.04
C LEU A 78 -5.55 -3.50 2.97
N LYS A 79 -5.52 -4.80 3.19
CA LYS A 79 -5.08 -5.76 2.18
C LYS A 79 -5.87 -5.61 0.89
N ALA A 80 -7.20 -5.49 0.98
CA ALA A 80 -8.06 -5.32 -0.18
C ALA A 80 -7.73 -4.04 -0.97
N VAL A 81 -7.35 -2.96 -0.29
CA VAL A 81 -6.90 -1.73 -0.96
C VAL A 81 -5.64 -2.01 -1.79
N ALA A 82 -4.67 -2.70 -1.24
CA ALA A 82 -3.45 -3.03 -1.96
C ALA A 82 -3.72 -3.93 -3.18
N VAL A 83 -4.63 -4.88 -3.06
CA VAL A 83 -5.07 -5.71 -4.19
C VAL A 83 -5.65 -4.83 -5.29
N ALA A 84 -6.53 -3.90 -4.94
CA ALA A 84 -7.15 -2.99 -5.92
C ALA A 84 -6.10 -2.12 -6.62
N VAL A 85 -5.14 -1.59 -5.88
CA VAL A 85 -4.05 -0.79 -6.46
C VAL A 85 -3.21 -1.64 -7.42
N ARG A 86 -2.84 -2.84 -7.00
CA ARG A 86 -2.07 -3.77 -7.83
C ARG A 86 -2.78 -4.10 -9.14
N GLU A 87 -4.05 -4.38 -9.07
CA GLU A 87 -4.87 -4.69 -10.25
C GLU A 87 -5.01 -3.48 -11.16
N SER A 88 -5.17 -2.29 -10.60
CA SER A 88 -5.24 -1.04 -11.37
C SER A 88 -3.95 -0.77 -12.13
N ILE A 89 -2.80 -1.00 -11.51
CA ILE A 89 -1.51 -0.82 -12.17
C ILE A 89 -1.33 -1.82 -13.30
N ALA A 90 -1.72 -3.08 -13.10
CA ALA A 90 -1.65 -4.10 -14.15
C ALA A 90 -2.51 -3.72 -15.36
N GLY A 91 -3.71 -3.18 -15.13
CA GLY A 91 -4.58 -2.69 -16.20
C GLY A 91 -4.01 -1.48 -16.93
N CYS A 92 -3.38 -0.55 -16.20
CA CYS A 92 -2.76 0.64 -16.78
C CYS A 92 -1.67 0.34 -17.79
N VAL A 93 -0.94 -0.75 -17.61
CA VAL A 93 0.17 -1.12 -18.52
C VAL A 93 -0.29 -1.44 -19.91
N GLN A 94 -1.52 -1.89 -20.06
CA GLN A 94 -2.08 -2.34 -21.34
C GLN A 94 -2.72 -1.20 -22.12
N TRP A 95 -2.85 -0.03 -21.52
CA TRP A 95 -3.56 1.09 -22.12
C TRP A 95 -2.61 2.25 -22.38
N PRO A 96 -2.39 2.66 -23.66
CA PRO A 96 -1.53 3.80 -23.98
C PRO A 96 -2.01 5.05 -23.24
N GLY A 97 -1.09 5.72 -22.53
CA GLY A 97 -1.40 6.90 -21.76
C GLY A 97 -2.13 6.63 -20.45
N ALA A 98 -2.32 5.39 -20.08
CA ALA A 98 -3.05 5.02 -18.87
C ALA A 98 -2.41 5.53 -17.59
N SER A 99 -1.14 5.86 -17.61
CA SER A 99 -0.46 6.40 -16.43
C SER A 99 -1.08 7.68 -15.90
N ARG A 100 -1.83 8.40 -16.72
CA ARG A 100 -2.49 9.65 -16.31
C ARG A 100 -3.88 9.43 -15.74
N VAL A 101 -4.49 8.30 -16.05
CA VAL A 101 -5.82 7.95 -15.58
C VAL A 101 -5.78 6.75 -14.66
N ALA A 102 -4.60 6.36 -14.30
CA ALA A 102 -4.37 5.27 -13.39
C ALA A 102 -5.20 5.44 -12.17
N PHE A 103 -5.59 4.89 -11.40
CA PHE A 103 -6.27 5.08 -10.13
C PHE A 103 -7.70 5.56 -10.18
N GLY A 104 -8.29 5.64 -11.36
CA GLY A 104 -9.66 6.07 -11.45
C GLY A 104 -9.91 7.42 -10.76
N MET A 105 -8.90 8.26 -10.73
CA MET A 105 -9.01 9.64 -10.24
C MET A 105 -9.77 10.49 -11.24
N SER A 106 -10.42 9.86 -12.15
CA SER A 106 -11.34 10.53 -13.05
C SER A 106 -12.48 11.10 -12.22
N PRO A 107 -12.87 12.30 -12.50
CA PRO A 107 -13.98 12.93 -11.82
C PRO A 107 -15.28 12.16 -12.01
#